data_1035e6037f8e5e0a70d0ba48c6553ce6
#
_entry.id   1035e6037f8e5e0a70d0ba48c6553ce6
#
_cell.length_a   1.000
_cell.length_b   1.000
_cell.length_c   1.000
_cell.angle_alpha   90.00
_cell.angle_beta   90.00
_cell.angle_gamma   90.00
#
_symmetry.space_group_name_H-M   'P 1'
#
loop_
_entity.id
_entity.type
_entity.pdbx_description
1 polymer ?
#
loop_
_entity_poly.entity_id
_entity_poly.type
_entity_poly.pdbx_seq_one_letter_code
_entity_poly.pdbx_strand_id
1 'polypeptide(L)'
;MNELNLSYEGAKLQFMGDAVQCAKDAQGGLSAVVDQSATNQADPSVVNLTLIDQGGKPMVNIYANSNKTIVASAAMETTKDGETYNYKGKALLTGNNENKEVDVEGSFRCVTFVETSTTPSK
;
A
#
# COMPACT_ATOMS: atom_id res chain seq x y z
N MET A 1 6.59 -14.23 5.38
CA MET A 1 5.19 -13.89 5.07
C MET A 1 5.11 -12.46 4.57
N ASN A 2 4.07 -12.16 3.85
CA ASN A 2 3.88 -10.81 3.38
C ASN A 2 3.55 -9.88 4.53
N GLU A 3 3.91 -8.61 4.39
CA GLU A 3 3.70 -7.65 5.46
C GLU A 3 3.50 -6.26 4.87
N LEU A 4 2.63 -5.47 5.44
CA LEU A 4 2.41 -4.10 5.00
C LEU A 4 2.17 -3.23 6.23
N ASN A 5 2.96 -2.17 6.36
CA ASN A 5 2.86 -1.23 7.47
C ASN A 5 2.67 0.17 6.91
N LEU A 6 1.79 0.94 7.54
CA LEU A 6 1.48 2.29 7.10
C LEU A 6 1.22 3.15 8.33
N SER A 7 1.91 4.28 8.45
CA SER A 7 1.71 5.20 9.56
C SER A 7 1.46 6.60 9.06
N TYR A 8 0.45 7.26 9.63
CA TYR A 8 0.17 8.66 9.35
C TYR A 8 -0.60 9.25 10.53
N GLU A 9 -0.28 10.48 10.90
CA GLU A 9 -1.03 11.22 11.93
C GLU A 9 -1.32 10.41 13.18
N GLY A 10 -0.35 9.66 13.64
CA GLY A 10 -0.53 8.86 14.86
C GLY A 10 -1.28 7.55 14.64
N ALA A 11 -1.85 7.35 13.48
CA ALA A 11 -2.49 6.08 13.17
C ALA A 11 -1.45 5.11 12.63
N LYS A 12 -1.55 3.86 13.01
CA LYS A 12 -0.67 2.82 12.50
C LYS A 12 -1.50 1.65 12.03
N LEU A 13 -1.31 1.28 10.79
CA LEU A 13 -1.98 0.11 10.23
C LEU A 13 -0.90 -0.93 9.95
N GLN A 14 -1.14 -2.16 10.39
CA GLN A 14 -0.20 -3.24 10.19
C GLN A 14 -0.96 -4.48 9.77
N PHE A 15 -0.53 -5.09 8.69
CA PHE A 15 -1.16 -6.29 8.16
C PHE A 15 -0.08 -7.31 7.83
N MET A 16 -0.35 -8.58 8.05
CA MET A 16 0.62 -9.64 7.86
C MET A 16 -0.02 -10.87 7.28
N GLY A 17 0.77 -11.64 6.56
CA GLY A 17 0.34 -12.93 6.07
C GLY A 17 -0.66 -12.82 4.95
N ASP A 18 -1.69 -13.65 5.01
CA ASP A 18 -2.68 -13.72 3.94
C ASP A 18 -3.52 -12.45 3.81
N ALA A 19 -3.49 -11.59 4.81
CA ALA A 19 -4.17 -10.32 4.71
C ALA A 19 -3.53 -9.41 3.66
N VAL A 20 -2.29 -9.66 3.31
CA VAL A 20 -1.56 -8.84 2.35
C VAL A 20 -1.39 -9.64 1.07
N GLN A 21 -2.02 -9.20 0.00
CA GLN A 21 -1.93 -9.88 -1.27
C GLN A 21 -1.01 -9.09 -2.18
N CYS A 22 0.05 -9.73 -2.62
CA CYS A 22 1.03 -9.09 -3.48
C CYS A 22 0.93 -9.67 -4.89
N ALA A 23 1.17 -8.84 -5.88
CA ALA A 23 1.16 -9.25 -7.27
C ALA A 23 2.27 -8.55 -8.03
N LYS A 24 2.76 -9.20 -9.07
CA LYS A 24 3.76 -8.61 -9.95
C LYS A 24 3.14 -8.41 -11.31
N ASP A 25 3.50 -7.34 -11.99
CA ASP A 25 3.05 -7.17 -13.36
C ASP A 25 4.16 -7.55 -14.33
N ALA A 26 3.87 -7.49 -15.62
CA ALA A 26 4.81 -7.93 -16.64
C ALA A 26 6.06 -7.06 -16.73
N GLN A 27 5.98 -5.84 -16.24
CA GLN A 27 7.12 -4.94 -16.27
C GLN A 27 7.91 -4.95 -14.97
N GLY A 28 7.60 -5.85 -14.06
CA GLY A 28 8.33 -5.94 -12.81
C GLY A 28 7.80 -5.05 -11.70
N GLY A 29 6.69 -4.36 -11.91
CA GLY A 29 6.08 -3.60 -10.84
C GLY A 29 5.41 -4.50 -9.82
N LEU A 30 5.26 -4.01 -8.62
CA LEU A 30 4.65 -4.75 -7.55
C LEU A 30 3.42 -4.02 -7.04
N SER A 31 2.43 -4.77 -6.62
CA SER A 31 1.33 -4.18 -5.87
C SER A 31 1.10 -4.99 -4.61
N ALA A 32 0.70 -4.34 -3.55
CA ALA A 32 0.33 -4.99 -2.31
C ALA A 32 -1.03 -4.43 -1.91
N VAL A 33 -1.97 -5.31 -1.67
CA VAL A 33 -3.35 -4.92 -1.42
C VAL A 33 -3.84 -5.57 -0.15
N VAL A 34 -4.50 -4.78 0.69
CA VAL A 34 -5.21 -5.27 1.84
C VAL A 34 -6.64 -4.80 1.70
N ASP A 35 -7.60 -5.69 1.83
CA ASP A 35 -9.01 -5.31 1.76
C ASP A 35 -9.74 -6.08 2.85
N GLN A 36 -10.02 -5.41 3.94
CA GLN A 36 -10.73 -6.01 5.04
C GLN A 36 -12.14 -5.45 5.18
N SER A 37 -12.62 -4.76 4.16
CA SER A 37 -13.94 -4.14 4.24
C SER A 37 -15.04 -5.18 4.39
N ALA A 38 -14.84 -6.39 3.90
CA ALA A 38 -15.86 -7.42 4.00
C ALA A 38 -15.80 -8.19 5.31
N THR A 39 -14.69 -8.13 6.02
CA THR A 39 -14.51 -8.96 7.21
C THR A 39 -14.49 -8.15 8.49
N ASN A 40 -14.24 -6.86 8.44
CA ASN A 40 -14.17 -6.04 9.63
C ASN A 40 -15.09 -4.84 9.44
N GLN A 41 -16.31 -4.98 9.91
CA GLN A 41 -17.31 -3.93 9.73
C GLN A 41 -17.04 -2.73 10.63
N ALA A 42 -16.39 -2.95 11.75
CA ALA A 42 -16.15 -1.86 12.68
C ALA A 42 -15.03 -0.93 12.19
N ASP A 43 -14.05 -1.47 11.50
CA ASP A 43 -12.93 -0.68 11.02
C ASP A 43 -12.48 -1.23 9.68
N PRO A 44 -13.29 -1.05 8.66
CA PRO A 44 -12.93 -1.58 7.35
C PRO A 44 -11.74 -0.82 6.79
N SER A 45 -10.70 -1.54 6.48
CA SER A 45 -9.48 -0.94 5.95
C SER A 45 -9.20 -1.49 4.57
N VAL A 46 -8.95 -0.60 3.64
CA VAL A 46 -8.53 -0.96 2.29
C VAL A 46 -7.23 -0.21 2.04
N VAL A 47 -6.17 -0.92 1.76
CA VAL A 47 -4.88 -0.29 1.45
C VAL A 47 -4.40 -0.83 0.12
N ASN A 48 -4.07 0.06 -0.78
CA ASN A 48 -3.56 -0.31 -2.08
C ASN A 48 -2.24 0.41 -2.26
N LEU A 49 -1.21 -0.37 -2.52
CA LEU A 49 0.13 0.16 -2.60
C LEU A 49 0.75 -0.33 -3.90
N THR A 50 1.31 0.56 -4.67
CA THR A 50 1.91 0.20 -5.96
C THR A 50 3.34 0.68 -6.01
N LEU A 51 4.25 -0.23 -6.32
CA LEU A 51 5.65 0.08 -6.51
C LEU A 51 5.90 0.23 -8.00
N ILE A 52 6.44 1.36 -8.38
CA ILE A 52 6.79 1.63 -9.77
C ILE A 52 8.27 1.96 -9.83
N ASP A 53 8.84 1.87 -11.00
CA ASP A 53 10.25 2.19 -11.20
C ASP A 53 10.33 3.34 -12.17
N GLN A 54 10.85 4.46 -11.73
CA GLN A 54 11.03 5.62 -12.58
C GLN A 54 12.47 6.03 -12.55
N GLY A 55 13.09 5.95 -13.71
CA GLY A 55 14.49 6.37 -13.81
C GLY A 55 15.44 5.53 -12.99
N GLY A 56 15.11 4.25 -12.81
CA GLY A 56 15.97 3.37 -12.03
C GLY A 56 15.75 3.46 -10.53
N LYS A 57 14.75 4.20 -10.08
CA LYS A 57 14.49 4.34 -8.66
C LYS A 57 13.11 3.81 -8.32
N PRO A 58 12.99 2.96 -7.32
CA PRO A 58 11.67 2.51 -6.92
C PRO A 58 10.91 3.64 -6.23
N MET A 59 9.66 3.74 -6.52
CA MET A 59 8.79 4.74 -5.90
C MET A 59 7.46 4.07 -5.58
N VAL A 60 6.86 4.46 -4.46
CA VAL A 60 5.61 3.87 -4.01
C VAL A 60 4.54 4.94 -3.97
N ASN A 61 3.34 4.61 -4.44
CA ASN A 61 2.19 5.43 -4.13
C ASN A 61 1.22 4.57 -3.33
N ILE A 62 0.42 5.20 -2.51
CA ILE A 62 -0.52 4.50 -1.67
C ILE A 62 -1.90 5.12 -1.78
N TYR A 63 -2.89 4.27 -1.53
CA TYR A 63 -4.26 4.70 -1.32
C TYR A 63 -4.75 3.89 -0.12
N ALA A 64 -5.20 4.54 0.91
CA ALA A 64 -5.73 3.87 2.08
C ALA A 64 -7.07 4.47 2.45
N ASN A 65 -8.03 3.64 2.79
CA ASN A 65 -9.36 4.07 3.16
C ASN A 65 -9.73 3.33 4.44
N SER A 66 -9.93 4.05 5.50
CA SER A 66 -10.27 3.46 6.79
C SER A 66 -11.09 4.46 7.58
N ASN A 67 -12.22 3.99 8.14
CA ASN A 67 -12.99 4.82 9.07
C ASN A 67 -13.38 6.17 8.49
N LYS A 68 -13.84 6.22 7.25
CA LYS A 68 -14.27 7.43 6.57
C LYS A 68 -13.14 8.41 6.28
N THR A 69 -11.92 7.96 6.40
CA THR A 69 -10.76 8.78 6.09
C THR A 69 -10.02 8.17 4.92
N ILE A 70 -9.61 8.99 3.99
CA ILE A 70 -8.86 8.53 2.82
C ILE A 70 -7.49 9.19 2.84
N VAL A 71 -6.45 8.39 2.65
CA VAL A 71 -5.09 8.89 2.52
C VAL A 71 -4.58 8.46 1.16
N ALA A 72 -4.20 9.39 0.34
CA ALA A 72 -3.74 9.08 -1.01
C ALA A 72 -2.47 9.86 -1.32
N SER A 73 -1.50 9.20 -1.91
CA SER A 73 -0.24 9.85 -2.22
C SER A 73 0.07 9.79 -3.69
N ALA A 74 0.88 10.71 -4.14
CA ALA A 74 1.63 10.54 -5.36
C ALA A 74 2.85 9.67 -5.02
N ALA A 75 3.78 9.52 -5.94
CA ALA A 75 4.94 8.67 -5.70
C ALA A 75 5.79 9.19 -4.55
N MET A 76 6.25 8.31 -3.71
CA MET A 76 7.07 8.61 -2.56
C MET A 76 8.44 7.98 -2.71
N GLU A 77 9.40 8.53 -2.02
CA GLU A 77 10.73 7.95 -1.98
C GLU A 77 10.69 6.57 -1.36
N THR A 78 11.40 5.65 -1.96
CA THR A 78 11.39 4.27 -1.52
C THR A 78 12.82 3.73 -1.52
N THR A 79 13.16 3.00 -0.47
CA THR A 79 14.44 2.32 -0.40
C THR A 79 14.20 0.84 -0.15
N LYS A 80 15.10 0.02 -0.61
CA LYS A 80 14.96 -1.43 -0.45
C LYS A 80 16.00 -1.95 0.50
N ASP A 81 15.60 -2.82 1.41
CA ASP A 81 16.49 -3.44 2.36
C ASP A 81 16.13 -4.93 2.36
N GLY A 82 16.89 -5.74 1.65
CA GLY A 82 16.55 -7.15 1.49
C GLY A 82 15.30 -7.27 0.66
N GLU A 83 14.25 -7.88 1.22
CA GLU A 83 12.98 -8.00 0.54
C GLU A 83 11.99 -6.93 1.01
N THR A 84 12.42 -6.03 1.87
CA THR A 84 11.54 -5.04 2.44
C THR A 84 11.75 -3.71 1.75
N TYR A 85 10.66 -3.08 1.37
CA TYR A 85 10.69 -1.73 0.81
C TYR A 85 10.20 -0.78 1.87
N ASN A 86 10.98 0.27 2.15
CA ASN A 86 10.59 1.30 3.09
C ASN A 86 10.25 2.55 2.31
N TYR A 87 9.18 3.22 2.68
CA TYR A 87 8.74 4.40 1.95
C TYR A 87 8.37 5.51 2.91
N LYS A 88 8.51 6.74 2.46
CA LYS A 88 8.06 7.88 3.21
C LYS A 88 7.85 9.06 2.27
N GLY A 89 6.96 9.93 2.63
CA GLY A 89 6.65 11.10 1.84
C GLY A 89 5.41 11.77 2.36
N LYS A 90 4.75 12.49 1.48
CA LYS A 90 3.56 13.24 1.83
C LYS A 90 2.35 12.65 1.12
N ALA A 91 1.22 12.74 1.78
CA ALA A 91 -0.03 12.28 1.20
C ALA A 91 -1.12 13.27 1.57
N LEU A 92 -2.23 13.20 0.85
CA LEU A 92 -3.39 14.02 1.15
C LEU A 92 -4.34 13.19 2.00
N LEU A 93 -4.70 13.71 3.15
CA LEU A 93 -5.67 13.06 4.02
C LEU A 93 -6.99 13.80 3.88
N THR A 94 -8.04 13.08 3.54
CA THR A 94 -9.37 13.65 3.34
C THR A 94 -10.38 12.85 4.17
N GLY A 95 -11.26 13.53 4.83
CA GLY A 95 -12.31 12.89 5.62
C GLY A 95 -12.67 13.74 6.82
N ASN A 96 -13.83 13.50 7.42
CA ASN A 96 -14.27 14.21 8.61
C ASN A 96 -14.16 15.73 8.43
N ASN A 97 -14.51 16.21 7.23
CA ASN A 97 -14.44 17.63 6.89
C ASN A 97 -13.02 18.18 6.91
N GLU A 98 -12.02 17.32 6.80
CA GLU A 98 -10.65 17.75 6.73
C GLU A 98 -10.08 17.45 5.36
N ASN A 99 -9.11 18.24 4.95
CA ASN A 99 -8.40 18.01 3.71
C ASN A 99 -7.03 18.63 3.92
N LYS A 100 -6.05 17.81 4.22
CA LYS A 100 -4.73 18.34 4.57
C LYS A 100 -3.63 17.40 4.15
N GLU A 101 -2.44 17.95 4.03
CA GLU A 101 -1.26 17.17 3.71
C GLU A 101 -0.67 16.60 5.00
N VAL A 102 -0.33 15.33 4.98
CA VAL A 102 0.22 14.66 6.16
C VAL A 102 1.48 13.91 5.75
N ASP A 103 2.34 13.66 6.73
CA ASP A 103 3.50 12.83 6.52
C ASP A 103 3.09 11.38 6.65
N VAL A 104 3.62 10.56 5.77
CA VAL A 104 3.31 9.13 5.74
C VAL A 104 4.62 8.36 5.66
N GLU A 105 4.71 7.27 6.37
CA GLU A 105 5.83 6.38 6.23
C GLU A 105 5.39 4.96 6.49
N GLY A 106 6.13 4.02 6.00
CA GLY A 106 5.80 2.63 6.22
C GLY A 106 6.75 1.70 5.50
N SER A 107 6.34 0.45 5.41
CA SER A 107 7.14 -0.55 4.72
C SER A 107 6.25 -1.64 4.21
N PHE A 108 6.73 -2.39 3.24
CA PHE A 108 6.04 -3.60 2.82
C PHE A 108 7.03 -4.62 2.34
N ARG A 109 6.66 -5.88 2.48
CA ARG A 109 7.48 -6.99 2.08
C ARG A 109 6.60 -8.00 1.39
N CYS A 110 6.97 -8.40 0.19
CA CYS A 110 6.22 -9.36 -0.59
C CYS A 110 7.11 -10.57 -0.86
N VAL A 111 6.72 -11.71 -0.33
CA VAL A 111 7.44 -12.96 -0.56
C VAL A 111 6.55 -13.99 -1.23
N THR A 112 5.25 -13.82 -1.16
CA THR A 112 4.30 -14.71 -1.80
C THR A 112 3.41 -13.87 -2.71
N PHE A 113 3.15 -14.31 -3.90
CA PHE A 113 2.41 -13.54 -4.89
C PHE A 113 1.18 -14.30 -5.34
N VAL A 114 0.07 -13.58 -5.50
CA VAL A 114 -1.12 -14.19 -6.07
C VAL A 114 -0.96 -14.18 -7.58
N GLU A 115 -1.57 -15.14 -8.23
CA GLU A 115 -1.53 -15.17 -9.65
C GLU A 115 -2.41 -14.10 -10.18
N THR A 116 -1.88 -13.28 -11.02
CA THR A 116 -2.69 -12.28 -11.61
C THR A 116 -3.32 -12.98 -12.76
N SER A 117 -4.52 -13.11 -12.77
CA SER A 117 -5.13 -13.77 -13.77
C SER A 117 -5.29 -13.00 -14.92
N THR A 118 -4.34 -12.66 -15.46
CA THR A 118 -4.46 -11.98 -16.58
C THR A 118 -4.60 -12.83 -17.67
N THR A 119 -4.99 -13.86 -17.62
CA THR A 119 -5.10 -14.63 -18.60
C THR A 119 -5.88 -14.26 -19.54
N PRO A 120 -5.57 -14.21 -20.36
CA PRO A 120 -6.21 -13.97 -21.29
C PRO A 120 -6.96 -14.91 -21.71
N SER A 121 -7.44 -14.92 -21.90
CA SER A 121 -8.12 -15.66 -22.17
C SER A 121 -8.08 -16.15 -23.26
N LYS A 122 -7.86 -16.47 -23.51
CA LYS A 122 -7.78 -16.85 -24.33
C LYS A 122 -8.15 -16.82 -24.82
#